data_6696d618a6eaba1bc4b99ef992fe73a9
#
_entry.id   6696d618a6eaba1bc4b99ef992fe73a9
#
_cell.length_a   1.000
_cell.length_b   1.000
_cell.length_c   1.000
_cell.angle_alpha   90.00
_cell.angle_beta   90.00
_cell.angle_gamma   90.00
#
_symmetry.space_group_name_H-M   'P 1'
#
loop_
_entity.id
_entity.type
_entity.pdbx_description
1 polymer ?
#
loop_
_entity_poly.entity_id
_entity_poly.type
_entity_poly.pdbx_seq_one_letter_code
_entity_poly.pdbx_strand_id
1 'polypeptide(L)'
;SFPHIGNYYVPIYNLLNHLVDKNKVKVLMPKRITDNTIMYGAKCSPDFACLPFKYNMGNYIESLENGANVLIQAGGGCRYGYYYEVQEQILKDMGYNFTFIPLVDENGMNVLNVYEKFKILNGKLKFKKFCYYFLLGFKMIYILDEIETYMRNNFTYQVGEDKYTKIHQELLRDMLNINNFYELRKLNVKYKKRIKEIILKQD
;
A
#
# COMPACT_ATOMS: atom_id res chain seq x y z
N SER A 1 -9.59 4.53 2.33
CA SER A 1 -8.77 3.76 1.38
C SER A 1 -7.48 4.49 1.01
N PHE A 2 -6.63 3.87 0.22
CA PHE A 2 -5.34 4.36 -0.26
C PHE A 2 -5.07 3.76 -1.66
N PRO A 3 -4.13 4.30 -2.48
CA PRO A 3 -3.90 3.76 -3.81
C PRO A 3 -3.18 2.41 -3.77
N HIS A 4 -3.43 1.58 -4.79
CA HIS A 4 -2.75 0.31 -4.96
C HIS A 4 -1.29 0.54 -5.43
N ILE A 5 -0.34 0.26 -4.57
CA ILE A 5 1.09 0.46 -4.82
C ILE A 5 1.75 -0.92 -4.93
N GLY A 6 1.52 -1.63 -6.04
CA GLY A 6 2.02 -2.99 -6.19
C GLY A 6 1.70 -3.85 -4.96
N ASN A 7 2.59 -4.76 -4.57
CA ASN A 7 2.37 -5.63 -3.42
C ASN A 7 2.54 -4.93 -2.05
N TYR A 8 3.03 -3.68 -2.04
CA TYR A 8 3.13 -2.89 -0.81
C TYR A 8 1.78 -2.51 -0.21
N TYR A 9 0.68 -2.69 -0.96
CA TYR A 9 -0.66 -2.52 -0.39
C TYR A 9 -0.87 -3.41 0.84
N VAL A 10 -0.21 -4.57 0.92
CA VAL A 10 -0.35 -5.52 2.05
C VAL A 10 0.22 -4.95 3.35
N PRO A 11 1.53 -4.55 3.43
CA PRO A 11 2.06 -3.92 4.63
C PRO A 11 1.36 -2.60 4.98
N ILE A 12 0.94 -1.81 4.00
CA ILE A 12 0.20 -0.55 4.23
C ILE A 12 -1.18 -0.85 4.83
N TYR A 13 -1.92 -1.79 4.27
CA TYR A 13 -3.21 -2.21 4.81
C TYR A 13 -3.09 -2.74 6.24
N ASN A 14 -2.08 -3.59 6.51
CA ASN A 14 -1.78 -4.08 7.85
C ASN A 14 -1.50 -2.93 8.83
N LEU A 15 -0.61 -2.00 8.46
CA LEU A 15 -0.28 -0.81 9.24
C LEU A 15 -1.54 0.02 9.58
N LEU A 16 -2.33 0.35 8.58
CA LEU A 16 -3.56 1.13 8.75
C LEU A 16 -4.53 0.46 9.72
N ASN A 17 -4.74 -0.85 9.58
CA ASN A 17 -5.63 -1.61 10.48
C ASN A 17 -5.16 -1.62 11.94
N HIS A 18 -3.88 -1.40 12.23
CA HIS A 18 -3.37 -1.28 13.59
C HIS A 18 -3.45 0.13 14.15
N LEU A 19 -3.47 1.15 13.29
CA LEU A 19 -3.46 2.56 13.70
C LEU A 19 -4.85 3.17 13.83
N VAL A 20 -5.82 2.73 13.03
CA VAL A 20 -7.19 3.26 13.06
C VAL A 20 -7.97 2.80 14.32
N ASP A 21 -9.00 3.56 14.68
CA ASP A 21 -10.01 3.11 15.64
C ASP A 21 -11.00 2.19 14.92
N LYS A 22 -10.86 0.89 15.13
CA LYS A 22 -11.68 -0.15 14.46
C LYS A 22 -13.18 -0.05 14.73
N ASN A 23 -13.59 0.67 15.78
CA ASN A 23 -15.01 0.89 16.08
C ASN A 23 -15.63 2.00 15.22
N LYS A 24 -14.79 2.86 14.63
CA LYS A 24 -15.23 4.03 13.86
C LYS A 24 -14.77 4.00 12.41
N VAL A 25 -13.66 3.34 12.13
CA VAL A 25 -12.99 3.35 10.82
C VAL A 25 -12.74 1.94 10.33
N LYS A 26 -13.27 1.62 9.16
CA LYS A 26 -12.99 0.40 8.41
C LYS A 26 -12.01 0.73 7.29
N VAL A 27 -10.86 0.08 7.28
CA VAL A 27 -9.91 0.22 6.18
C VAL A 27 -10.40 -0.57 4.96
N LEU A 28 -10.60 0.10 3.85
CA LEU A 28 -10.90 -0.54 2.57
C LEU A 28 -9.59 -0.80 1.84
N MET A 29 -9.37 -2.07 1.50
CA MET A 29 -8.22 -2.48 0.69
C MET A 29 -8.41 -1.96 -0.74
N PRO A 30 -7.38 -1.34 -1.36
CA PRO A 30 -7.48 -0.89 -2.74
C PRO A 30 -7.64 -2.08 -3.68
N LYS A 31 -8.45 -1.91 -4.71
CA LYS A 31 -8.57 -2.91 -5.78
C LYS A 31 -7.27 -2.95 -6.59
N ARG A 32 -6.98 -4.10 -7.17
CA ARG A 32 -5.89 -4.22 -8.16
C ARG A 32 -6.20 -3.33 -9.35
N ILE A 33 -5.14 -2.80 -9.96
CA ILE A 33 -5.25 -2.01 -11.18
C ILE A 33 -5.78 -2.90 -12.30
N THR A 34 -6.87 -2.50 -12.90
CA THR A 34 -7.55 -3.16 -14.03
C THR A 34 -7.67 -2.18 -15.19
N ASP A 35 -8.13 -2.66 -16.35
CA ASP A 35 -8.42 -1.79 -17.49
C ASP A 35 -9.44 -0.70 -17.13
N ASN A 36 -10.42 -1.03 -16.29
CA ASN A 36 -11.38 -0.04 -15.77
C ASN A 36 -10.71 1.03 -14.93
N THR A 37 -9.79 0.64 -14.03
CA THR A 37 -8.99 1.59 -13.22
C THR A 37 -8.23 2.56 -14.12
N ILE A 38 -7.60 2.04 -15.18
CA ILE A 38 -6.85 2.83 -16.16
C ILE A 38 -7.78 3.77 -16.92
N MET A 39 -8.91 3.25 -17.38
CA MET A 39 -9.91 4.02 -18.13
C MET A 39 -10.47 5.18 -17.31
N TYR A 40 -10.89 4.94 -16.08
CA TYR A 40 -11.35 5.98 -15.15
C TYR A 40 -10.28 7.03 -14.89
N GLY A 41 -9.08 6.56 -14.57
CA GLY A 41 -7.95 7.45 -14.30
C GLY A 41 -7.55 8.30 -15.52
N ALA A 42 -7.53 7.72 -16.72
CA ALA A 42 -7.20 8.44 -17.94
C ALA A 42 -8.28 9.49 -18.31
N LYS A 43 -9.55 9.12 -18.16
CA LYS A 43 -10.69 10.01 -18.49
C LYS A 43 -10.75 11.25 -17.59
N CYS A 44 -10.38 11.12 -16.32
CA CYS A 44 -10.54 12.16 -15.31
C CYS A 44 -9.24 12.92 -15.00
N SER A 45 -8.10 12.48 -15.54
CA SER A 45 -6.80 13.12 -15.32
C SER A 45 -6.42 14.04 -16.47
N PRO A 46 -5.62 15.09 -16.22
CA PRO A 46 -5.02 15.89 -17.29
C PRO A 46 -4.21 15.01 -18.26
N ASP A 47 -4.22 15.35 -19.55
CA ASP A 47 -3.55 14.56 -20.60
C ASP A 47 -2.05 14.38 -20.33
N PHE A 48 -1.39 15.43 -19.84
CA PHE A 48 0.03 15.43 -19.51
C PHE A 48 0.39 14.72 -18.20
N ALA A 49 -0.62 14.26 -17.43
CA ALA A 49 -0.36 13.54 -16.18
C ALA A 49 0.27 12.17 -16.46
N CYS A 50 1.24 11.79 -15.62
CA CYS A 50 1.93 10.51 -15.73
C CYS A 50 1.01 9.32 -15.39
N LEU A 51 1.37 8.12 -15.83
CA LEU A 51 0.61 6.89 -15.58
C LEU A 51 0.34 6.63 -14.10
N PRO A 52 1.31 6.78 -13.17
CA PRO A 52 1.03 6.62 -11.74
C PRO A 52 -0.05 7.56 -11.21
N PHE A 53 -0.11 8.81 -11.70
CA PHE A 53 -1.18 9.73 -11.35
C PHE A 53 -2.54 9.18 -11.80
N LYS A 54 -2.63 8.71 -13.04
CA LYS A 54 -3.85 8.16 -13.63
C LYS A 54 -4.30 6.90 -12.89
N TYR A 55 -3.39 6.00 -12.53
CA TYR A 55 -3.72 4.82 -11.74
C TYR A 55 -4.26 5.18 -10.35
N ASN A 56 -3.65 6.14 -9.68
CA ASN A 56 -4.13 6.59 -8.37
C ASN A 56 -5.52 7.21 -8.49
N MET A 57 -5.78 8.03 -9.52
CA MET A 57 -7.11 8.59 -9.78
C MET A 57 -8.17 7.49 -9.96
N GLY A 58 -7.89 6.50 -10.80
CA GLY A 58 -8.79 5.36 -11.00
C GLY A 58 -9.07 4.59 -9.70
N ASN A 59 -8.03 4.29 -8.92
CA ASN A 59 -8.20 3.63 -7.62
C ASN A 59 -8.99 4.46 -6.61
N TYR A 60 -8.82 5.78 -6.60
CA TYR A 60 -9.60 6.65 -5.71
C TYR A 60 -11.08 6.67 -6.11
N ILE A 61 -11.38 6.79 -7.42
CA ILE A 61 -12.76 6.73 -7.92
C ILE A 61 -13.39 5.39 -7.51
N GLU A 62 -12.74 4.27 -7.80
CA GLU A 62 -13.24 2.94 -7.42
C GLU A 62 -13.41 2.80 -5.90
N SER A 63 -12.53 3.41 -5.10
CA SER A 63 -12.65 3.39 -3.63
C SER A 63 -13.84 4.20 -3.14
N LEU A 64 -14.06 5.38 -3.70
CA LEU A 64 -15.19 6.25 -3.37
C LEU A 64 -16.53 5.60 -3.77
N GLU A 65 -16.61 5.00 -4.96
CA GLU A 65 -17.76 4.23 -5.41
C GLU A 65 -18.04 3.00 -4.52
N ASN A 66 -17.01 2.43 -3.89
CA ASN A 66 -17.16 1.36 -2.90
C ASN A 66 -17.40 1.88 -1.46
N GLY A 67 -17.73 3.16 -1.30
CA GLY A 67 -18.13 3.76 -0.03
C GLY A 67 -16.99 4.28 0.85
N ALA A 68 -15.79 4.48 0.30
CA ALA A 68 -14.75 5.19 1.02
C ALA A 68 -15.15 6.66 1.20
N ASN A 69 -14.94 7.19 2.40
CA ASN A 69 -15.12 8.62 2.70
C ASN A 69 -13.82 9.27 3.21
N VAL A 70 -12.75 8.51 3.29
CA VAL A 70 -11.41 8.99 3.60
C VAL A 70 -10.42 8.35 2.62
N LEU A 71 -9.63 9.20 1.97
CA LEU A 71 -8.53 8.81 1.10
C LEU A 71 -7.20 9.22 1.72
N ILE A 72 -6.20 8.33 1.63
CA ILE A 72 -4.85 8.58 2.14
C ILE A 72 -3.89 8.50 0.96
N GLN A 73 -2.95 9.44 0.89
CA GLN A 73 -1.84 9.39 -0.06
C GLN A 73 -0.52 9.70 0.63
N ALA A 74 0.53 8.99 0.20
CA ALA A 74 1.87 9.22 0.73
C ALA A 74 2.47 10.58 0.34
N GLY A 75 1.86 11.25 -0.65
CA GLY A 75 2.35 12.51 -1.19
C GLY A 75 3.32 12.32 -2.36
N GLY A 76 3.59 13.40 -3.06
CA GLY A 76 4.45 13.37 -4.23
C GLY A 76 5.92 13.54 -3.89
N GLY A 77 6.68 12.44 -3.87
CA GLY A 77 8.13 12.52 -4.07
C GLY A 77 8.48 12.92 -5.50
N CYS A 78 7.49 13.37 -6.25
CA CYS A 78 7.60 13.74 -7.65
C CYS A 78 7.96 15.23 -7.77
N ARG A 79 8.73 15.53 -8.81
CA ARG A 79 9.07 16.88 -9.27
C ARG A 79 7.86 17.84 -9.39
N TYR A 80 6.65 17.31 -9.53
CA TYR A 80 5.39 18.04 -9.63
C TYR A 80 4.63 18.17 -8.30
N GLY A 81 5.23 18.08 -7.15
CA GLY A 81 4.78 18.30 -5.78
C GLY A 81 3.29 18.32 -5.39
N TYR A 82 2.43 18.72 -6.33
CA TYR A 82 0.98 18.95 -6.13
C TYR A 82 0.10 17.75 -6.49
N TYR A 83 0.57 16.54 -6.25
CA TYR A 83 -0.15 15.35 -6.67
C TYR A 83 -1.51 15.20 -6.00
N TYR A 84 -1.54 15.37 -4.70
CA TYR A 84 -2.78 15.14 -3.95
C TYR A 84 -3.76 16.30 -4.10
N GLU A 85 -3.27 17.55 -4.18
CA GLU A 85 -4.10 18.73 -4.36
C GLU A 85 -4.88 18.66 -5.66
N VAL A 86 -4.21 18.30 -6.75
CA VAL A 86 -4.84 18.16 -8.07
C VAL A 86 -5.83 17.00 -8.06
N GLN A 87 -5.47 15.87 -7.46
CA GLN A 87 -6.36 14.72 -7.35
C GLN A 87 -7.57 15.03 -6.48
N GLU A 88 -7.37 15.69 -5.34
CA GLU A 88 -8.46 16.12 -4.46
C GLU A 88 -9.42 17.07 -5.18
N GLN A 89 -8.90 18.06 -5.91
CA GLN A 89 -9.73 19.02 -6.63
C GLN A 89 -10.56 18.33 -7.72
N ILE A 90 -9.95 17.48 -8.54
CA ILE A 90 -10.65 16.74 -9.59
C ILE A 90 -11.79 15.89 -8.99
N LEU A 91 -11.53 15.16 -7.92
CA LEU A 91 -12.54 14.31 -7.29
C LEU A 91 -13.69 15.13 -6.66
N LYS A 92 -13.38 16.31 -6.11
CA LYS A 92 -14.41 17.24 -5.61
C LYS A 92 -15.25 17.84 -6.74
N ASP A 93 -14.63 18.20 -7.85
CA ASP A 93 -15.32 18.71 -9.04
C ASP A 93 -16.25 17.64 -9.68
N MET A 94 -15.89 16.36 -9.51
CA MET A 94 -16.74 15.22 -9.88
C MET A 94 -17.92 15.02 -8.90
N GLY A 95 -18.02 15.78 -7.81
CA GLY A 95 -19.10 15.71 -6.83
C GLY A 95 -18.89 14.74 -5.69
N TYR A 96 -17.72 14.15 -5.53
CA TYR A 96 -17.45 13.27 -4.40
C TYR A 96 -17.26 14.06 -3.10
N ASN A 97 -17.86 13.56 -2.01
CA ASN A 97 -17.67 14.10 -0.64
C ASN A 97 -16.79 13.15 0.16
N PHE A 98 -15.60 13.60 0.50
CA PHE A 98 -14.60 12.80 1.21
C PHE A 98 -13.57 13.69 1.92
N THR A 99 -12.81 13.09 2.83
CA THR A 99 -11.64 13.72 3.46
C THR A 99 -10.37 13.15 2.81
N PHE A 100 -9.46 14.03 2.38
CA PHE A 100 -8.16 13.63 1.87
C PHE A 100 -7.08 13.82 2.94
N ILE A 101 -6.25 12.79 3.19
CA ILE A 101 -5.14 12.84 4.17
C ILE A 101 -3.82 12.65 3.42
N PRO A 102 -3.13 13.73 3.05
CA PRO A 102 -1.78 13.63 2.50
C PRO A 102 -0.79 13.32 3.63
N LEU A 103 0.03 12.29 3.49
CA LEU A 103 1.09 11.98 4.47
C LEU A 103 2.32 12.89 4.29
N VAL A 104 2.55 13.36 3.07
CA VAL A 104 3.56 14.38 2.75
C VAL A 104 2.80 15.60 2.24
N ASP A 105 3.12 16.77 2.77
CA ASP A 105 2.58 18.06 2.36
C ASP A 105 3.73 19.05 2.06
N GLU A 106 3.40 20.33 1.92
CA GLU A 106 4.35 21.42 1.66
C GLU A 106 5.50 21.51 2.70
N ASN A 107 5.26 21.02 3.93
CA ASN A 107 6.26 20.97 5.00
C ASN A 107 7.12 19.69 4.94
N GLY A 108 6.93 18.86 3.93
CA GLY A 108 7.62 17.61 3.74
C GLY A 108 7.13 16.48 4.66
N MET A 109 7.89 15.40 4.68
CA MET A 109 7.60 14.22 5.50
C MET A 109 8.24 14.34 6.88
N ASN A 110 7.44 14.67 7.89
CA ASN A 110 7.87 14.66 9.29
C ASN A 110 7.05 13.63 10.06
N VAL A 111 7.72 12.78 10.84
CA VAL A 111 7.09 11.70 11.64
C VAL A 111 6.00 12.21 12.57
N LEU A 112 6.22 13.37 13.21
CA LEU A 112 5.23 13.99 14.09
C LEU A 112 4.00 14.47 13.31
N ASN A 113 4.22 15.09 12.15
CA ASN A 113 3.13 15.53 11.28
C ASN A 113 2.28 14.34 10.79
N VAL A 114 2.92 13.27 10.34
CA VAL A 114 2.24 12.03 9.96
C VAL A 114 1.45 11.46 11.14
N TYR A 115 2.02 11.43 12.35
CA TYR A 115 1.32 10.97 13.54
C TYR A 115 0.05 11.81 13.84
N GLU A 116 0.14 13.14 13.77
CA GLU A 116 -1.02 14.02 13.99
C GLU A 116 -2.13 13.79 12.94
N LYS A 117 -1.77 13.55 11.69
CA LYS A 117 -2.72 13.19 10.64
C LYS A 117 -3.43 11.86 10.93
N PHE A 118 -2.73 10.87 11.49
CA PHE A 118 -3.34 9.61 11.91
C PHE A 118 -4.28 9.75 13.12
N LYS A 119 -4.13 10.80 13.94
CA LYS A 119 -5.08 11.08 15.03
C LYS A 119 -6.47 11.46 14.53
N ILE A 120 -6.61 11.94 13.30
CA ILE A 120 -7.91 12.14 12.63
C ILE A 120 -8.68 10.81 12.58
N LEU A 121 -7.99 9.71 12.31
CA LEU A 121 -8.57 8.36 12.19
C LEU A 121 -8.68 7.65 13.54
N ASN A 122 -7.92 8.08 14.54
CA ASN A 122 -7.91 7.49 15.87
C ASN A 122 -7.45 8.51 16.91
N GLY A 123 -8.37 9.29 17.45
CA GLY A 123 -8.08 10.32 18.47
C GLY A 123 -7.41 9.80 19.75
N LYS A 124 -7.47 8.49 20.01
CA LYS A 124 -6.82 7.81 21.17
C LYS A 124 -5.47 7.19 20.81
N LEU A 125 -4.95 7.42 19.61
CA LEU A 125 -3.69 6.85 19.15
C LEU A 125 -2.52 7.37 20.00
N LYS A 126 -1.79 6.45 20.65
CA LYS A 126 -0.58 6.80 21.40
C LYS A 126 0.63 6.83 20.48
N PHE A 127 1.52 7.81 20.63
CA PHE A 127 2.72 7.96 19.81
C PHE A 127 3.60 6.70 19.81
N LYS A 128 3.80 6.06 20.96
CA LYS A 128 4.55 4.78 21.06
C LYS A 128 3.94 3.69 20.19
N LYS A 129 2.58 3.57 20.16
CA LYS A 129 1.88 2.61 19.32
C LYS A 129 2.08 2.93 17.84
N PHE A 130 1.99 4.20 17.47
CA PHE A 130 2.24 4.67 16.11
C PHE A 130 3.65 4.29 15.66
N CYS A 131 4.70 4.66 16.40
CA CYS A 131 6.08 4.33 16.07
C CYS A 131 6.30 2.82 15.93
N TYR A 132 5.74 2.02 16.84
CA TYR A 132 5.87 0.57 16.80
C TYR A 132 5.33 -0.03 15.51
N TYR A 133 4.09 0.29 15.15
CA TYR A 133 3.49 -0.26 13.93
C TYR A 133 4.05 0.36 12.65
N PHE A 134 4.49 1.60 12.70
CA PHE A 134 5.19 2.24 11.59
C PHE A 134 6.50 1.51 11.26
N LEU A 135 7.31 1.22 12.28
CA LEU A 135 8.52 0.42 12.13
C LEU A 135 8.22 -1.02 11.69
N LEU A 136 7.15 -1.63 12.21
CA LEU A 136 6.72 -2.95 11.78
C LEU A 136 6.36 -2.95 10.29
N GLY A 137 5.60 -1.96 9.82
CA GLY A 137 5.23 -1.80 8.42
C GLY A 137 6.44 -1.64 7.50
N PHE A 138 7.40 -0.80 7.86
CA PHE A 138 8.66 -0.68 7.12
C PHE A 138 9.44 -1.99 7.07
N LYS A 139 9.50 -2.72 8.18
CA LYS A 139 10.17 -4.02 8.20
C LYS A 139 9.46 -5.06 7.35
N MET A 140 8.12 -5.00 7.26
CA MET A 140 7.33 -5.84 6.35
C MET A 140 7.68 -5.53 4.88
N ILE A 141 7.74 -4.25 4.51
CA ILE A 141 8.16 -3.83 3.15
C ILE A 141 9.55 -4.37 2.82
N TYR A 142 10.51 -4.17 3.73
CA TYR A 142 11.88 -4.64 3.54
C TYR A 142 11.96 -6.17 3.32
N ILE A 143 11.21 -6.95 4.11
CA ILE A 143 11.19 -8.41 3.97
C ILE A 143 10.52 -8.83 2.66
N LEU A 144 9.45 -8.15 2.27
CA LEU A 144 8.75 -8.39 1.00
C LEU A 144 9.70 -8.15 -0.18
N ASP A 145 10.40 -7.01 -0.19
CA ASP A 145 11.39 -6.69 -1.22
C ASP A 145 12.51 -7.72 -1.34
N GLU A 146 13.03 -8.16 -0.19
CA GLU A 146 14.10 -9.15 -0.17
C GLU A 146 13.65 -10.48 -0.77
N ILE A 147 12.45 -10.94 -0.41
CA ILE A 147 11.88 -12.19 -0.92
C ILE A 147 11.54 -12.05 -2.42
N GLU A 148 10.89 -10.97 -2.82
CA GLU A 148 10.53 -10.72 -4.22
C GLU A 148 11.76 -10.55 -5.12
N THR A 149 12.81 -9.92 -4.62
CA THR A 149 14.08 -9.79 -5.36
C THR A 149 14.70 -11.16 -5.59
N TYR A 150 14.73 -12.02 -4.57
CA TYR A 150 15.20 -13.39 -4.74
C TYR A 150 14.36 -14.17 -5.78
N MET A 151 13.03 -14.05 -5.68
CA MET A 151 12.12 -14.72 -6.62
C MET A 151 12.34 -14.23 -8.06
N ARG A 152 12.43 -12.92 -8.28
CA ARG A 152 12.67 -12.34 -9.63
C ARG A 152 13.97 -12.85 -10.25
N ASN A 153 15.04 -12.90 -9.47
CA ASN A 153 16.35 -13.34 -9.94
C ASN A 153 16.40 -14.84 -10.32
N ASN A 154 15.51 -15.63 -9.73
CA ASN A 154 15.48 -17.08 -9.93
C ASN A 154 14.24 -17.59 -10.68
N PHE A 155 13.36 -16.69 -11.11
CA PHE A 155 12.04 -17.05 -11.67
C PHE A 155 12.15 -17.94 -12.92
N THR A 156 13.08 -17.61 -13.82
CA THR A 156 13.28 -18.34 -15.09
C THR A 156 13.93 -19.70 -14.90
N TYR A 157 14.63 -19.91 -13.81
CA TYR A 157 15.37 -21.14 -13.51
C TYR A 157 14.55 -22.17 -12.71
N GLN A 158 13.34 -21.83 -12.23
CA GLN A 158 12.55 -22.76 -11.43
C GLN A 158 12.15 -24.01 -12.23
N VAL A 159 12.27 -25.16 -11.61
CA VAL A 159 11.77 -26.43 -12.16
C VAL A 159 10.31 -26.63 -11.75
N GLY A 160 9.41 -26.68 -12.74
CA GLY A 160 7.97 -26.75 -12.56
C GLY A 160 7.31 -25.37 -12.56
N GLU A 161 6.07 -25.34 -13.04
CA GLU A 161 5.34 -24.09 -13.26
C GLU A 161 4.81 -23.50 -11.95
N ASP A 162 4.82 -22.17 -11.86
CA ASP A 162 4.12 -21.35 -10.86
C ASP A 162 4.50 -21.57 -9.37
N LYS A 163 5.60 -22.23 -9.06
CA LYS A 163 5.99 -22.46 -7.67
C LYS A 163 6.21 -21.16 -6.91
N TYR A 164 6.98 -20.23 -7.49
CA TYR A 164 7.21 -18.91 -6.88
C TYR A 164 5.92 -18.12 -6.75
N THR A 165 5.07 -18.13 -7.77
CA THR A 165 3.79 -17.42 -7.77
C THR A 165 2.88 -17.89 -6.63
N LYS A 166 2.77 -19.20 -6.42
CA LYS A 166 1.97 -19.78 -5.31
C LYS A 166 2.51 -19.37 -3.94
N ILE A 167 3.84 -19.52 -3.75
CA ILE A 167 4.49 -19.12 -2.49
C ILE A 167 4.32 -17.64 -2.23
N HIS A 168 4.43 -16.82 -3.26
CA HIS A 168 4.24 -15.36 -3.15
C HIS A 168 2.82 -14.99 -2.73
N GLN A 169 1.81 -15.58 -3.33
CA GLN A 169 0.40 -15.35 -2.95
C GLN A 169 0.12 -15.76 -1.50
N GLU A 170 0.72 -16.86 -1.03
CA GLU A 170 0.62 -17.28 0.36
C GLU A 170 1.34 -16.31 1.30
N LEU A 171 2.54 -15.83 0.93
CA LEU A 171 3.28 -14.82 1.67
C LEU A 171 2.43 -13.56 1.89
N LEU A 172 1.82 -13.03 0.82
CA LEU A 172 0.98 -11.84 0.90
C LEU A 172 -0.23 -12.05 1.82
N ARG A 173 -0.88 -13.22 1.76
CA ARG A 173 -2.00 -13.57 2.66
C ARG A 173 -1.57 -13.68 4.12
N ASP A 174 -0.47 -14.37 4.39
CA ASP A 174 0.04 -14.53 5.76
C ASP A 174 0.48 -13.16 6.33
N MET A 175 1.06 -12.31 5.48
CA MET A 175 1.53 -10.98 5.89
C MET A 175 0.40 -10.04 6.31
N LEU A 176 -0.83 -10.20 5.79
CA LEU A 176 -2.00 -9.42 6.21
C LEU A 176 -2.31 -9.56 7.70
N ASN A 177 -1.97 -10.69 8.31
CA ASN A 177 -2.34 -11.04 9.68
C ASN A 177 -1.20 -10.84 10.71
N ILE A 178 -0.10 -10.21 10.32
CA ILE A 178 1.03 -9.95 11.22
C ILE A 178 0.68 -8.87 12.25
N ASN A 179 0.87 -9.18 13.53
CA ASN A 179 0.56 -8.27 14.64
C ASN A 179 1.81 -7.75 15.36
N ASN A 180 2.96 -8.41 15.21
CA ASN A 180 4.18 -8.07 15.95
C ASN A 180 5.45 -8.54 15.24
N PHE A 181 6.61 -8.07 15.72
CA PHE A 181 7.92 -8.41 15.14
C PHE A 181 8.28 -9.90 15.28
N TYR A 182 7.77 -10.60 16.28
CA TYR A 182 8.03 -12.02 16.44
C TYR A 182 7.35 -12.85 15.35
N GLU A 183 6.07 -12.57 15.09
CA GLU A 183 5.33 -13.18 13.99
C GLU A 183 5.97 -12.87 12.64
N LEU A 184 6.38 -11.62 12.44
CA LEU A 184 7.07 -11.19 11.22
C LEU A 184 8.39 -11.93 11.03
N ARG A 185 9.17 -12.14 12.11
CA ARG A 185 10.40 -12.92 12.06
C ARG A 185 10.14 -14.38 11.68
N LYS A 186 9.11 -15.02 12.27
CA LYS A 186 8.70 -16.38 11.91
C LYS A 186 8.29 -16.48 10.44
N LEU A 187 7.50 -15.53 9.95
CA LEU A 187 7.10 -15.45 8.56
C LEU A 187 8.32 -15.34 7.64
N ASN A 188 9.25 -14.45 7.93
CA ASN A 188 10.46 -14.26 7.15
C ASN A 188 11.28 -15.56 7.04
N VAL A 189 11.53 -16.25 8.17
CA VAL A 189 12.25 -17.51 8.19
C VAL A 189 11.53 -18.59 7.36
N LYS A 190 10.21 -18.73 7.56
CA LYS A 190 9.35 -19.67 6.83
C LYS A 190 9.49 -19.49 5.32
N TYR A 191 9.31 -18.27 4.83
CA TYR A 191 9.26 -18.03 3.39
C TYR A 191 10.63 -18.00 2.74
N LYS A 192 11.65 -17.50 3.42
CA LYS A 192 13.06 -17.63 2.94
C LYS A 192 13.50 -19.09 2.80
N LYS A 193 13.08 -19.98 3.70
CA LYS A 193 13.34 -21.40 3.58
C LYS A 193 12.62 -21.97 2.36
N ARG A 194 11.32 -21.74 2.24
CA ARG A 194 10.48 -22.27 1.15
C ARG A 194 10.96 -21.86 -0.25
N ILE A 195 11.35 -20.59 -0.44
CA ILE A 195 11.83 -20.13 -1.76
C ILE A 195 13.19 -20.74 -2.13
N LYS A 196 14.05 -21.06 -1.14
CA LYS A 196 15.35 -21.72 -1.37
C LYS A 196 15.23 -23.22 -1.62
N GLU A 197 14.13 -23.84 -1.19
CA GLU A 197 13.85 -25.26 -1.43
C GLU A 197 13.32 -25.53 -2.85
N ILE A 198 13.02 -24.48 -3.63
CA ILE A 198 12.65 -24.65 -5.03
C ILE A 198 13.87 -25.08 -5.82
N ILE A 199 13.74 -26.22 -6.50
CA ILE A 199 14.79 -26.76 -7.36
C ILE A 199 14.93 -25.82 -8.57
N LEU A 200 16.15 -25.37 -8.81
CA LEU A 200 16.50 -24.56 -9.98
C LEU A 200 17.18 -25.44 -11.02
N LYS A 201 16.98 -25.11 -12.30
CA LYS A 201 17.78 -25.70 -13.38
C LYS A 201 19.22 -25.25 -13.15
N GLN A 202 20.14 -26.21 -13.18
CA GLN A 202 21.58 -25.93 -13.29
C GLN A 202 21.88 -25.66 -14.76
N ASP A 203 22.63 -24.60 -15.03
CA ASP A 203 23.19 -24.36 -16.37
C ASP A 203 24.21 -25.45 -16.75
#